data_9d4abdd6a07f670704b07d6a73e185bc
#
_entry.id   9d4abdd6a07f670704b07d6a73e185bc
#
_cell.length_a   1.000
_cell.length_b   1.000
_cell.length_c   1.000
_cell.angle_alpha   90.00
_cell.angle_beta   90.00
_cell.angle_gamma   90.00
#
_symmetry.space_group_name_H-M   'P 1'
#
loop_
_entity.id
_entity.type
_entity.pdbx_description
1 polymer ?
#
loop_
_entity_poly.entity_id
_entity_poly.type
_entity_poly.pdbx_seq_one_letter_code
_entity_poly.pdbx_strand_id
1 'polypeptide(L)'
;MRPFDRRHALQLLGAGGAGLIGAFPFAAFGQERPYPRNLMADPKFGSDPFTLGVASGDPASDGFVIWTRLAPKPLEPYGGMALKPVAVLWEVAEDEHFARVAMKGEALAHPELAHSVHVEVAGLRPDRPYWYRFRVGSEQSMTGRSRTLPAAGAKVQRLRFVAAGCQHYEQGLYTAWRHIACEALDFVFHYGDYIYEGPDHGAGPFKANGRSYNEVRRHVGGEIYTLDDYRRRYALYKSDADLKAAHASAPFWMSFDDHEIDNNWAADFDQDGTAPEVFAFRRAMAMQAYYEHMPLRRTSMPQGGHMRMYREARYGDLLNAFVLDTRQYRADQLYGDTLAPLGPEAFAERSIMGAAQEKWLYDGLGSSDTRWNLIAHQVMVMNLDQRKVLPKKGTNDQATYSMDQWPGYMANRRRLLDCIDKRCSGNVVNVTGDAHRHYAGDLVQDEHAPGAD
;
A
#
# COMPACT_ATOMS: atom_id res chain seq x y z
N MET A 1 36.84 11.91 9.07
CA MET A 1 36.07 11.04 8.15
C MET A 1 36.49 11.38 6.72
N ARG A 2 36.87 10.40 5.90
CA ARG A 2 37.19 10.65 4.49
C ARG A 2 35.89 10.67 3.67
N PRO A 3 35.71 11.56 2.70
CA PRO A 3 34.51 11.59 1.88
C PRO A 3 34.37 10.29 1.07
N PHE A 4 33.17 9.77 0.98
CA PHE A 4 32.83 8.60 0.17
C PHE A 4 33.12 8.89 -1.31
N ASP A 5 33.99 8.08 -1.92
CA ASP A 5 34.36 8.25 -3.33
C ASP A 5 33.26 7.65 -4.24
N ARG A 6 32.82 8.43 -5.23
CA ARG A 6 31.83 8.05 -6.27
C ARG A 6 32.11 6.71 -6.96
N ARG A 7 33.39 6.32 -7.05
CA ARG A 7 33.78 5.03 -7.63
C ARG A 7 33.40 3.82 -6.77
N HIS A 8 33.39 3.96 -5.46
CA HIS A 8 32.96 2.88 -4.55
C HIS A 8 31.43 2.68 -4.56
N ALA A 9 30.66 3.76 -4.72
CA ALA A 9 29.21 3.67 -4.86
C ALA A 9 28.80 2.95 -6.16
N LEU A 10 29.49 3.22 -7.26
CA LEU A 10 29.27 2.56 -8.55
C LEU A 10 29.69 1.08 -8.56
N GLN A 11 30.70 0.70 -7.80
CA GLN A 11 31.11 -0.70 -7.66
C GLN A 11 30.11 -1.54 -6.82
N LEU A 12 29.46 -0.93 -5.83
CA LEU A 12 28.38 -1.57 -5.06
C LEU A 12 27.09 -1.71 -5.90
N LEU A 13 26.80 -0.75 -6.78
CA LEU A 13 25.69 -0.84 -7.73
C LEU A 13 25.90 -1.94 -8.80
N GLY A 14 27.16 -2.14 -9.24
CA GLY A 14 27.51 -3.17 -10.22
C GLY A 14 27.43 -4.60 -9.67
N ALA A 15 27.62 -4.80 -8.38
CA ALA A 15 27.60 -6.13 -7.77
C ALA A 15 26.19 -6.60 -7.35
N GLY A 16 25.27 -5.65 -7.06
CA GLY A 16 23.90 -5.96 -6.65
C GLY A 16 22.86 -5.98 -7.76
N GLY A 17 23.12 -5.30 -8.88
CA GLY A 17 22.12 -5.08 -9.94
C GLY A 17 22.09 -6.11 -11.06
N ALA A 18 23.14 -6.91 -11.21
CA ALA A 18 23.24 -7.87 -12.34
C ALA A 18 22.62 -9.27 -12.08
N GLY A 19 22.14 -9.52 -10.86
CA GLY A 19 21.65 -10.86 -10.46
C GLY A 19 20.13 -11.08 -10.58
N LEU A 20 19.32 -10.07 -10.85
CA LEU A 20 17.85 -10.15 -10.76
C LEU A 20 17.09 -9.96 -12.08
N ILE A 21 17.77 -9.77 -13.22
CA ILE A 21 17.12 -9.80 -14.53
C ILE A 21 17.26 -11.22 -15.13
N GLY A 22 16.87 -12.24 -14.38
CA GLY A 22 16.52 -13.52 -14.92
C GLY A 22 15.07 -13.49 -15.35
N ALA A 23 14.81 -13.41 -16.65
CA ALA A 23 13.48 -13.66 -17.20
C ALA A 23 13.01 -15.03 -16.70
N PHE A 24 12.07 -15.05 -15.73
CA PHE A 24 11.41 -16.27 -15.35
C PHE A 24 10.41 -16.61 -16.48
N PRO A 25 10.61 -17.71 -17.21
CA PRO A 25 9.67 -18.09 -18.24
C PRO A 25 8.32 -18.44 -17.60
N PHE A 26 7.23 -17.97 -18.18
CA PHE A 26 5.90 -18.50 -17.93
C PHE A 26 5.95 -20.00 -18.23
N ALA A 27 5.87 -20.83 -17.21
CA ALA A 27 5.80 -22.26 -17.39
C ALA A 27 4.35 -22.65 -17.68
N ALA A 28 4.13 -23.16 -18.89
CA ALA A 28 2.95 -23.94 -19.21
C ALA A 28 2.86 -25.15 -18.25
N PHE A 29 1.65 -25.51 -17.87
CA PHE A 29 1.34 -26.67 -17.05
C PHE A 29 2.09 -27.93 -17.60
N GLY A 30 2.89 -28.60 -16.76
CA GLY A 30 3.40 -29.93 -17.02
C GLY A 30 4.89 -30.09 -17.25
N GLN A 31 5.72 -29.04 -17.17
CA GLN A 31 7.18 -29.23 -17.17
C GLN A 31 7.74 -29.22 -15.74
N GLU A 32 8.50 -30.27 -15.38
CA GLU A 32 9.31 -30.27 -14.15
C GLU A 32 10.23 -29.05 -14.16
N ARG A 33 10.03 -28.13 -13.25
CA ARG A 33 10.92 -26.97 -13.09
C ARG A 33 12.21 -27.47 -12.45
N PRO A 34 13.38 -27.15 -12.99
CA PRO A 34 14.62 -27.47 -12.29
C PRO A 34 14.66 -26.61 -11.00
N TYR A 35 14.57 -27.26 -9.86
CA TYR A 35 14.74 -26.61 -8.57
C TYR A 35 16.16 -26.01 -8.45
N PRO A 36 16.32 -24.88 -7.75
CA PRO A 36 17.65 -24.37 -7.43
C PRO A 36 18.47 -25.44 -6.72
N ARG A 37 19.76 -25.58 -7.06
CA ARG A 37 20.65 -26.58 -6.46
C ARG A 37 20.77 -26.48 -4.92
N ASN A 38 20.47 -25.32 -4.36
CA ASN A 38 20.50 -25.02 -2.94
C ASN A 38 19.12 -25.03 -2.26
N LEU A 39 18.08 -25.59 -2.92
CA LEU A 39 16.75 -25.72 -2.34
C LEU A 39 16.79 -26.46 -1.01
N MET A 40 16.05 -25.96 -0.02
CA MET A 40 15.83 -26.68 1.25
C MET A 40 14.76 -27.77 1.01
N ALA A 41 15.21 -29.01 0.81
CA ALA A 41 14.36 -30.12 0.38
C ALA A 41 13.38 -30.60 1.45
N ASP A 42 13.75 -30.50 2.74
CA ASP A 42 12.90 -30.94 3.86
C ASP A 42 12.97 -29.88 4.99
N PRO A 43 12.24 -28.77 4.84
CA PRO A 43 12.25 -27.72 5.85
C PRO A 43 11.58 -28.20 7.13
N LYS A 44 12.31 -28.10 8.25
CA LYS A 44 11.80 -28.34 9.60
C LYS A 44 11.85 -27.05 10.38
N PHE A 45 10.76 -26.72 11.02
CA PHE A 45 10.60 -25.50 11.79
C PHE A 45 10.46 -25.81 13.26
N GLY A 46 11.13 -25.02 14.12
CA GLY A 46 11.00 -25.09 15.57
C GLY A 46 9.80 -24.30 16.10
N SER A 47 9.15 -23.51 15.23
CA SER A 47 7.95 -22.71 15.51
C SER A 47 7.18 -22.51 14.21
N ASP A 48 5.94 -22.05 14.29
CA ASP A 48 5.10 -21.73 13.12
C ASP A 48 5.86 -20.81 12.13
N PRO A 49 6.09 -21.24 10.87
CA PRO A 49 6.73 -20.38 9.87
C PRO A 49 5.81 -19.30 9.30
N PHE A 50 4.49 -19.41 9.48
CA PHE A 50 3.48 -18.50 8.96
C PHE A 50 3.05 -17.42 9.97
N THR A 51 3.96 -17.01 10.86
CA THR A 51 3.68 -16.04 11.95
C THR A 51 3.04 -14.74 11.50
N LEU A 52 3.32 -14.29 10.26
CA LEU A 52 2.77 -13.07 9.68
C LEU A 52 1.44 -13.27 8.95
N GLY A 53 0.89 -14.49 9.02
CA GLY A 53 -0.41 -14.84 8.45
C GLY A 53 -0.40 -14.93 6.92
N VAL A 54 -1.58 -14.72 6.36
CA VAL A 54 -1.82 -14.74 4.91
C VAL A 54 -2.60 -13.49 4.50
N ALA A 55 -2.47 -13.10 3.23
CA ALA A 55 -3.22 -11.99 2.67
C ALA A 55 -3.61 -12.28 1.21
N SER A 56 -4.65 -11.62 0.72
CA SER A 56 -4.95 -11.59 -0.70
C SER A 56 -5.12 -10.15 -1.18
N GLY A 57 -4.86 -9.91 -2.46
CA GLY A 57 -4.96 -8.57 -3.02
C GLY A 57 -5.13 -8.53 -4.53
N ASP A 58 -5.24 -7.33 -5.05
CA ASP A 58 -5.40 -7.02 -6.47
C ASP A 58 -6.38 -7.96 -7.19
N PRO A 59 -7.62 -8.10 -6.69
CA PRO A 59 -8.60 -8.99 -7.28
C PRO A 59 -8.95 -8.56 -8.71
N ALA A 60 -9.18 -9.55 -9.57
CA ALA A 60 -9.68 -9.43 -10.93
C ALA A 60 -10.91 -10.33 -11.10
N SER A 61 -11.57 -10.27 -12.25
CA SER A 61 -12.74 -11.11 -12.51
C SER A 61 -12.42 -12.60 -12.62
N ASP A 62 -11.17 -12.95 -12.89
CA ASP A 62 -10.71 -14.32 -13.05
C ASP A 62 -9.66 -14.79 -12.03
N GLY A 63 -9.35 -13.93 -11.03
CA GLY A 63 -8.31 -14.28 -10.05
C GLY A 63 -7.96 -13.16 -9.08
N PHE A 64 -6.89 -13.40 -8.31
CA PHE A 64 -6.33 -12.48 -7.31
C PHE A 64 -4.92 -12.92 -6.93
N VAL A 65 -4.22 -12.07 -6.20
CA VAL A 65 -2.94 -12.47 -5.58
C VAL A 65 -3.22 -13.11 -4.23
N ILE A 66 -2.53 -14.19 -3.91
CA ILE A 66 -2.41 -14.72 -2.54
C ILE A 66 -0.97 -14.56 -2.06
N TRP A 67 -0.82 -14.20 -0.80
CA TRP A 67 0.45 -13.84 -0.18
C TRP A 67 0.64 -14.56 1.16
N THR A 68 1.87 -14.93 1.44
CA THR A 68 2.38 -15.25 2.77
C THR A 68 3.88 -14.97 2.84
N ARG A 69 4.48 -15.07 4.04
CA ARG A 69 5.93 -14.99 4.24
C ARG A 69 6.36 -16.03 5.28
N LEU A 70 7.40 -16.76 4.99
CA LEU A 70 8.00 -17.67 5.97
C LEU A 70 8.90 -16.87 6.93
N ALA A 71 8.52 -16.77 8.19
CA ALA A 71 9.20 -16.01 9.20
C ALA A 71 8.97 -16.62 10.60
N PRO A 72 9.57 -17.79 10.94
CA PRO A 72 9.38 -18.44 12.24
C PRO A 72 9.80 -17.57 13.42
N LYS A 73 10.67 -16.57 13.19
CA LYS A 73 11.09 -15.54 14.15
C LYS A 73 11.06 -14.18 13.47
N PRO A 74 9.87 -13.57 13.33
CA PRO A 74 9.63 -12.47 12.39
C PRO A 74 10.47 -11.22 12.63
N LEU A 75 10.93 -10.96 13.85
CA LEU A 75 11.74 -9.80 14.21
C LEU A 75 13.25 -10.04 14.11
N GLU A 76 13.67 -11.28 13.89
CA GLU A 76 15.09 -11.60 13.64
C GLU A 76 15.44 -11.34 12.15
N PRO A 77 16.75 -11.18 11.84
CA PRO A 77 17.20 -11.08 10.46
C PRO A 77 16.66 -12.24 9.61
N TYR A 78 16.23 -11.94 8.39
CA TYR A 78 15.59 -12.90 7.46
C TYR A 78 14.37 -13.66 8.04
N GLY A 79 13.77 -13.15 9.11
CA GLY A 79 12.66 -13.83 9.80
C GLY A 79 13.06 -15.13 10.51
N GLY A 80 14.33 -15.32 10.80
CA GLY A 80 14.89 -16.55 11.39
C GLY A 80 15.03 -17.70 10.37
N MET A 81 14.93 -17.41 9.07
CA MET A 81 15.10 -18.37 7.99
C MET A 81 16.56 -18.52 7.57
N ALA A 82 16.94 -19.72 7.11
CA ALA A 82 18.21 -19.93 6.41
C ALA A 82 18.19 -19.28 5.02
N LEU A 83 19.34 -18.82 4.53
CA LEU A 83 19.48 -18.19 3.19
C LEU A 83 19.41 -19.24 2.06
N LYS A 84 18.29 -19.95 1.99
CA LYS A 84 18.01 -20.97 0.98
C LYS A 84 16.57 -20.83 0.51
N PRO A 85 16.30 -20.99 -0.78
CA PRO A 85 14.93 -21.08 -1.29
C PRO A 85 14.17 -22.24 -0.64
N VAL A 86 12.87 -22.06 -0.44
CA VAL A 86 11.98 -23.07 0.15
C VAL A 86 10.76 -23.23 -0.76
N ALA A 87 10.39 -24.46 -1.08
CA ALA A 87 9.17 -24.76 -1.82
C ALA A 87 7.95 -24.66 -0.89
N VAL A 88 6.97 -23.87 -1.29
CA VAL A 88 5.71 -23.65 -0.56
C VAL A 88 4.55 -24.08 -1.44
N LEU A 89 3.77 -25.03 -0.98
CA LEU A 89 2.54 -25.46 -1.64
C LEU A 89 1.42 -24.48 -1.32
N TRP A 90 0.55 -24.27 -2.27
CA TRP A 90 -0.64 -23.44 -2.10
C TRP A 90 -1.88 -24.10 -2.69
N GLU A 91 -3.02 -23.85 -2.09
CA GLU A 91 -4.33 -24.34 -2.53
C GLU A 91 -5.35 -23.19 -2.48
N VAL A 92 -6.24 -23.17 -3.48
CA VAL A 92 -7.43 -22.30 -3.55
C VAL A 92 -8.63 -23.19 -3.75
N ALA A 93 -9.65 -23.03 -2.90
CA ALA A 93 -10.85 -23.84 -2.90
C ALA A 93 -12.14 -23.01 -3.01
N GLU A 94 -13.21 -23.65 -3.46
CA GLU A 94 -14.56 -23.05 -3.55
C GLU A 94 -15.33 -23.10 -2.21
N ASP A 95 -14.75 -23.72 -1.18
CA ASP A 95 -15.32 -23.84 0.15
C ASP A 95 -14.25 -23.83 1.24
N GLU A 96 -14.61 -23.44 2.45
CA GLU A 96 -13.70 -23.25 3.58
C GLU A 96 -13.08 -24.55 4.12
N HIS A 97 -13.70 -25.69 3.81
CA HIS A 97 -13.20 -27.01 4.22
C HIS A 97 -12.27 -27.64 3.18
N PHE A 98 -12.02 -26.96 2.05
CA PHE A 98 -11.19 -27.46 0.95
C PHE A 98 -11.67 -28.79 0.36
N ALA A 99 -12.99 -29.04 0.42
CA ALA A 99 -13.59 -30.22 -0.21
C ALA A 99 -13.56 -30.10 -1.75
N ARG A 100 -13.62 -28.88 -2.28
CA ARG A 100 -13.52 -28.57 -3.72
C ARG A 100 -12.37 -27.64 -3.99
N VAL A 101 -11.18 -28.23 -4.13
CA VAL A 101 -9.98 -27.48 -4.53
C VAL A 101 -10.12 -27.06 -5.99
N ALA A 102 -10.21 -25.77 -6.24
CA ALA A 102 -10.31 -25.18 -7.58
C ALA A 102 -8.91 -25.12 -8.25
N MET A 103 -7.87 -24.75 -7.50
CA MET A 103 -6.50 -24.62 -7.99
C MET A 103 -5.51 -24.98 -6.89
N LYS A 104 -4.36 -25.47 -7.27
CA LYS A 104 -3.21 -25.72 -6.39
C LYS A 104 -1.92 -25.65 -7.16
N GLY A 105 -0.84 -25.43 -6.46
CA GLY A 105 0.49 -25.39 -7.07
C GLY A 105 1.58 -25.22 -6.05
N GLU A 106 2.74 -24.87 -6.53
CA GLU A 106 3.93 -24.63 -5.75
C GLU A 106 4.54 -23.27 -6.12
N ALA A 107 5.11 -22.59 -5.16
CA ALA A 107 5.87 -21.36 -5.34
C ALA A 107 7.15 -21.44 -4.51
N LEU A 108 8.21 -20.76 -4.96
CA LEU A 108 9.47 -20.70 -4.23
C LEU A 108 9.51 -19.43 -3.36
N ALA A 109 9.71 -19.62 -2.08
CA ALA A 109 10.03 -18.55 -1.14
C ALA A 109 11.55 -18.31 -1.17
N HIS A 110 11.96 -17.20 -1.77
CA HIS A 110 13.36 -16.85 -1.98
C HIS A 110 13.90 -15.95 -0.85
N PRO A 111 15.13 -16.19 -0.35
CA PRO A 111 15.73 -15.34 0.71
C PRO A 111 15.93 -13.90 0.26
N GLU A 112 16.17 -13.64 -1.04
CA GLU A 112 16.32 -12.31 -1.62
C GLU A 112 15.06 -11.46 -1.46
N LEU A 113 13.88 -12.11 -1.40
CA LEU A 113 12.57 -11.49 -1.14
C LEU A 113 12.05 -11.82 0.28
N ALA A 114 12.96 -11.94 1.25
CA ALA A 114 12.64 -12.24 2.65
C ALA A 114 11.74 -13.48 2.84
N HIS A 115 11.83 -14.47 1.96
CA HIS A 115 10.97 -15.66 1.91
C HIS A 115 9.47 -15.35 1.79
N SER A 116 9.11 -14.22 1.18
CA SER A 116 7.74 -13.94 0.79
C SER A 116 7.32 -14.76 -0.42
N VAL A 117 6.04 -15.07 -0.48
CA VAL A 117 5.41 -15.82 -1.56
C VAL A 117 4.28 -14.97 -2.13
N HIS A 118 4.33 -14.72 -3.43
CA HIS A 118 3.25 -14.08 -4.20
C HIS A 118 2.80 -15.05 -5.28
N VAL A 119 1.53 -15.42 -5.24
CA VAL A 119 0.95 -16.26 -6.29
C VAL A 119 -0.18 -15.51 -6.96
N GLU A 120 -0.03 -15.21 -8.24
CA GLU A 120 -1.11 -14.66 -9.06
C GLU A 120 -1.99 -15.84 -9.53
N VAL A 121 -3.10 -16.04 -8.83
CA VAL A 121 -4.10 -17.03 -9.19
C VAL A 121 -4.95 -16.48 -10.33
N ALA A 122 -5.15 -17.25 -11.40
CA ALA A 122 -5.96 -16.86 -12.56
C ALA A 122 -6.77 -18.06 -13.08
N GLY A 123 -7.83 -17.81 -13.85
CA GLY A 123 -8.70 -18.84 -14.40
C GLY A 123 -9.83 -19.28 -13.45
N LEU A 124 -10.08 -18.51 -12.40
CA LEU A 124 -11.21 -18.71 -11.50
C LEU A 124 -12.50 -18.14 -12.10
N ARG A 125 -13.64 -18.64 -11.61
CA ARG A 125 -14.95 -18.08 -12.01
C ARG A 125 -15.18 -16.71 -11.35
N PRO A 126 -15.80 -15.75 -12.06
CA PRO A 126 -16.04 -14.40 -11.55
C PRO A 126 -17.13 -14.37 -10.45
N ASP A 127 -17.12 -13.27 -9.68
CA ASP A 127 -18.11 -12.91 -8.65
C ASP A 127 -18.34 -14.00 -7.60
N ARG A 128 -17.25 -14.56 -7.07
CA ARG A 128 -17.32 -15.67 -6.10
C ARG A 128 -16.31 -15.52 -4.97
N PRO A 129 -16.65 -15.97 -3.76
CA PRO A 129 -15.66 -16.19 -2.71
C PRO A 129 -14.84 -17.44 -3.01
N TYR A 130 -13.60 -17.40 -2.54
CA TYR A 130 -12.65 -18.51 -2.52
C TYR A 130 -11.89 -18.50 -1.22
N TRP A 131 -11.42 -19.69 -0.78
CA TRP A 131 -10.57 -19.87 0.38
C TRP A 131 -9.21 -20.35 -0.05
N TYR A 132 -8.15 -19.92 0.62
CA TYR A 132 -6.78 -20.26 0.26
C TYR A 132 -5.95 -20.54 1.49
N ARG A 133 -4.90 -21.34 1.32
CA ARG A 133 -3.92 -21.66 2.36
C ARG A 133 -2.59 -22.03 1.74
N PHE A 134 -1.55 -22.01 2.57
CA PHE A 134 -0.19 -22.43 2.21
C PHE A 134 0.26 -23.57 3.09
N ARG A 135 1.20 -24.37 2.57
CA ARG A 135 1.80 -25.50 3.31
C ARG A 135 3.29 -25.56 3.01
N VAL A 136 4.10 -25.87 4.04
CA VAL A 136 5.55 -26.07 3.92
C VAL A 136 6.01 -27.15 4.89
N GLY A 137 6.61 -28.24 4.40
CA GLY A 137 6.86 -29.41 5.23
C GLY A 137 5.57 -29.92 5.90
N SER A 138 5.57 -30.05 7.22
CA SER A 138 4.39 -30.41 8.02
C SER A 138 3.48 -29.24 8.38
N GLU A 139 3.95 -28.01 8.18
CA GLU A 139 3.26 -26.81 8.66
C GLU A 139 2.22 -26.32 7.66
N GLN A 140 1.12 -25.76 8.17
CA GLN A 140 0.04 -25.18 7.38
C GLN A 140 -0.31 -23.79 7.93
N SER A 141 -0.48 -22.84 7.03
CA SER A 141 -0.95 -21.49 7.38
C SER A 141 -2.39 -21.48 7.88
N MET A 142 -2.80 -20.36 8.46
CA MET A 142 -4.21 -20.04 8.60
C MET A 142 -4.91 -20.06 7.24
N THR A 143 -6.23 -20.24 7.21
CA THR A 143 -7.02 -20.10 6.00
C THR A 143 -7.36 -18.63 5.75
N GLY A 144 -7.10 -18.16 4.54
CA GLY A 144 -7.58 -16.87 4.07
C GLY A 144 -8.81 -17.02 3.19
N ARG A 145 -9.61 -15.95 3.12
CA ARG A 145 -10.74 -15.81 2.21
C ARG A 145 -10.46 -14.65 1.24
N SER A 146 -10.72 -14.87 -0.03
CA SER A 146 -10.66 -13.86 -1.08
C SER A 146 -11.91 -13.93 -1.94
N ARG A 147 -12.00 -13.07 -2.96
CA ARG A 147 -13.03 -13.21 -3.99
C ARG A 147 -12.54 -12.68 -5.34
N THR A 148 -13.10 -13.23 -6.40
CA THR A 148 -13.00 -12.64 -7.74
C THR A 148 -14.03 -11.51 -7.90
N LEU A 149 -13.67 -10.50 -8.70
CA LEU A 149 -14.60 -9.43 -9.05
C LEU A 149 -15.67 -9.94 -10.03
N PRO A 150 -16.83 -9.29 -10.11
CA PRO A 150 -17.78 -9.52 -11.19
C PRO A 150 -17.12 -9.22 -12.54
N ALA A 151 -17.50 -9.96 -13.59
CA ALA A 151 -17.05 -9.69 -14.95
C ALA A 151 -17.43 -8.27 -15.39
N ALA A 152 -16.63 -7.67 -16.27
CA ALA A 152 -16.93 -6.35 -16.81
C ALA A 152 -18.33 -6.32 -17.44
N GLY A 153 -19.12 -5.29 -17.13
CA GLY A 153 -20.50 -5.14 -17.58
C GLY A 153 -21.53 -6.05 -16.89
N ALA A 154 -21.13 -6.98 -16.01
CA ALA A 154 -22.07 -7.77 -15.23
C ALA A 154 -22.94 -6.85 -14.34
N LYS A 155 -24.24 -7.12 -14.27
CA LYS A 155 -25.18 -6.33 -13.45
C LYS A 155 -24.96 -6.62 -11.97
N VAL A 156 -24.56 -5.61 -11.22
CA VAL A 156 -24.29 -5.70 -9.78
C VAL A 156 -25.19 -4.73 -9.02
N GLN A 157 -25.83 -5.21 -7.97
CA GLN A 157 -26.75 -4.40 -7.16
C GLN A 157 -26.09 -3.74 -5.96
N ARG A 158 -25.01 -4.32 -5.44
CA ARG A 158 -24.37 -3.85 -4.21
C ARG A 158 -22.89 -4.15 -4.21
N LEU A 159 -22.15 -3.21 -3.63
CA LEU A 159 -20.74 -3.33 -3.28
C LEU A 159 -20.57 -2.90 -1.83
N ARG A 160 -19.77 -3.65 -1.05
CA ARG A 160 -19.41 -3.29 0.31
C ARG A 160 -17.89 -3.30 0.43
N PHE A 161 -17.31 -2.16 0.73
CA PHE A 161 -15.88 -2.04 0.95
C PHE A 161 -15.56 -1.14 2.15
N VAL A 162 -14.33 -1.20 2.61
CA VAL A 162 -13.77 -0.32 3.64
C VAL A 162 -12.56 0.39 3.05
N ALA A 163 -12.41 1.67 3.35
CA ALA A 163 -11.14 2.40 3.20
C ALA A 163 -10.53 2.61 4.59
N ALA A 164 -9.29 2.18 4.80
CA ALA A 164 -8.59 2.25 6.07
C ALA A 164 -7.08 2.40 5.87
N GLY A 165 -6.37 2.91 6.88
CA GLY A 165 -4.93 3.14 6.90
C GLY A 165 -4.54 4.01 8.08
N CYS A 166 -3.37 4.67 8.02
CA CYS A 166 -2.86 5.55 9.08
C CYS A 166 -2.85 4.85 10.45
N GLN A 167 -2.23 3.65 10.49
CA GLN A 167 -2.35 2.71 11.60
C GLN A 167 -1.11 2.71 12.50
N HIS A 168 -0.78 3.83 13.15
CA HIS A 168 0.42 3.90 13.99
C HIS A 168 0.42 2.87 15.10
N TYR A 169 1.47 2.03 15.13
CA TYR A 169 1.56 0.85 15.99
C TYR A 169 1.50 1.16 17.49
N GLU A 170 2.16 2.23 17.92
CA GLU A 170 2.30 2.59 19.33
C GLU A 170 1.05 3.29 19.89
N GLN A 171 0.28 3.96 19.02
CA GLN A 171 -0.79 4.88 19.42
C GLN A 171 -2.15 4.22 19.65
N GLY A 172 -2.28 2.92 19.39
CA GLY A 172 -3.53 2.21 19.61
C GLY A 172 -3.45 0.71 19.33
N LEU A 173 -4.40 -0.03 19.88
CA LEU A 173 -4.67 -1.40 19.49
C LEU A 173 -5.49 -1.41 18.20
N TYR A 174 -5.30 -2.42 17.37
CA TYR A 174 -5.94 -2.51 16.04
C TYR A 174 -7.40 -3.04 16.09
N THR A 175 -8.18 -2.58 17.06
CA THR A 175 -9.57 -3.03 17.26
C THR A 175 -10.47 -2.73 16.06
N ALA A 176 -10.21 -1.68 15.29
CA ALA A 176 -10.92 -1.42 14.03
C ALA A 176 -10.75 -2.57 13.04
N TRP A 177 -9.54 -3.13 12.91
CA TRP A 177 -9.27 -4.28 12.05
C TRP A 177 -10.01 -5.54 12.49
N ARG A 178 -10.20 -5.74 13.81
CA ARG A 178 -11.04 -6.83 14.35
C ARG A 178 -12.48 -6.73 13.86
N HIS A 179 -13.05 -5.53 13.87
CA HIS A 179 -14.41 -5.30 13.37
C HIS A 179 -14.47 -5.51 11.84
N ILE A 180 -13.50 -4.99 11.10
CA ILE A 180 -13.38 -5.17 9.66
C ILE A 180 -13.31 -6.66 9.30
N ALA A 181 -12.55 -7.46 10.05
CA ALA A 181 -12.44 -8.90 9.83
C ALA A 181 -13.78 -9.66 9.96
N CYS A 182 -14.74 -9.11 10.70
CA CYS A 182 -16.08 -9.69 10.89
C CYS A 182 -17.10 -9.23 9.84
N GLU A 183 -16.76 -8.25 8.99
CA GLU A 183 -17.64 -7.71 7.97
C GLU A 183 -17.63 -8.55 6.68
N ALA A 184 -18.77 -8.65 6.02
CA ALA A 184 -18.89 -9.30 4.72
C ALA A 184 -18.49 -8.33 3.60
N LEU A 185 -17.17 -8.12 3.43
CA LEU A 185 -16.61 -7.17 2.48
C LEU A 185 -16.32 -7.81 1.12
N ASP A 186 -16.43 -7.00 0.08
CA ASP A 186 -15.98 -7.33 -1.27
C ASP A 186 -14.48 -7.03 -1.43
N PHE A 187 -14.01 -5.94 -0.84
CA PHE A 187 -12.58 -5.61 -0.73
C PHE A 187 -12.32 -4.61 0.40
N VAL A 188 -11.05 -4.43 0.73
CA VAL A 188 -10.54 -3.36 1.57
C VAL A 188 -9.60 -2.50 0.72
N PHE A 189 -9.75 -1.18 0.73
CA PHE A 189 -8.76 -0.24 0.21
C PHE A 189 -7.90 0.25 1.38
N HIS A 190 -6.61 -0.03 1.32
CA HIS A 190 -5.63 0.50 2.27
C HIS A 190 -4.91 1.68 1.63
N TYR A 191 -5.16 2.88 2.13
CA TYR A 191 -4.68 4.12 1.49
C TYR A 191 -3.22 4.48 1.82
N GLY A 192 -2.55 3.74 2.67
CA GLY A 192 -1.18 4.00 3.08
C GLY A 192 -1.04 4.19 4.58
N ASP A 193 0.15 4.56 5.03
CA ASP A 193 0.54 4.58 6.44
C ASP A 193 0.32 3.21 7.09
N TYR A 194 0.73 2.18 6.38
CA TYR A 194 0.68 0.82 6.89
C TYR A 194 1.68 0.61 8.02
N ILE A 195 2.85 1.23 7.91
CA ILE A 195 3.87 1.35 8.95
C ILE A 195 4.20 2.83 9.16
N TYR A 196 4.94 3.12 10.22
CA TYR A 196 5.57 4.40 10.49
C TYR A 196 7.06 4.17 10.71
N GLU A 197 7.91 4.97 10.05
CA GLU A 197 9.37 4.82 10.01
C GLU A 197 10.05 5.30 11.28
N GLY A 198 9.40 6.20 12.02
CA GLY A 198 9.97 6.86 13.20
C GLY A 198 10.44 5.90 14.28
N PRO A 199 11.29 6.37 15.20
CA PRO A 199 11.83 5.58 16.29
C PRO A 199 10.75 5.19 17.31
N ASP A 200 11.12 4.30 18.24
CA ASP A 200 10.39 4.12 19.49
C ASP A 200 10.36 5.46 20.27
N HIS A 201 9.16 5.96 20.53
CA HIS A 201 8.97 7.25 21.22
C HIS A 201 9.31 7.23 22.72
N GLY A 202 9.64 6.06 23.28
CA GLY A 202 9.96 5.92 24.69
C GLY A 202 8.72 5.73 25.57
N ALA A 203 8.94 5.53 26.87
CA ALA A 203 7.85 5.41 27.83
C ALA A 203 7.36 6.82 28.21
N GLY A 204 6.20 7.20 27.76
CA GLY A 204 5.57 8.47 28.13
C GLY A 204 4.33 8.79 27.32
N PRO A 205 3.48 9.68 27.82
CA PRO A 205 2.29 10.04 27.06
C PRO A 205 2.67 10.89 25.83
N PHE A 206 2.19 10.52 24.66
CA PHE A 206 2.20 11.41 23.50
C PHE A 206 0.97 12.32 23.51
N LYS A 207 1.08 13.48 22.86
CA LYS A 207 -0.02 14.45 22.78
C LYS A 207 -0.54 14.55 21.36
N ALA A 208 -1.83 14.31 21.18
CA ALA A 208 -2.52 14.55 19.93
C ALA A 208 -3.86 15.26 20.19
N ASN A 209 -4.18 16.25 19.35
CA ASN A 209 -5.45 16.99 19.43
C ASN A 209 -5.75 17.60 20.82
N GLY A 210 -4.72 18.07 21.54
CA GLY A 210 -4.84 18.65 22.87
C GLY A 210 -5.10 17.64 24.00
N ARG A 211 -5.06 16.35 23.72
CA ARG A 211 -5.19 15.26 24.69
C ARG A 211 -3.89 14.52 24.85
N SER A 212 -3.69 13.92 26.01
CA SER A 212 -2.57 13.04 26.31
C SER A 212 -3.02 11.59 26.20
N TYR A 213 -2.24 10.77 25.52
CA TYR A 213 -2.48 9.33 25.33
C TYR A 213 -1.25 8.56 25.78
N ASN A 214 -1.46 7.39 26.36
CA ASN A 214 -0.38 6.47 26.65
C ASN A 214 -0.15 5.56 25.45
N GLU A 215 1.10 5.31 25.14
CA GLU A 215 1.47 4.25 24.21
C GLU A 215 1.04 2.89 24.76
N VAL A 216 0.43 2.06 23.91
CA VAL A 216 -0.08 0.73 24.30
C VAL A 216 0.87 -0.38 23.94
N ARG A 217 1.83 -0.10 23.04
CA ARG A 217 2.89 -0.98 22.56
C ARG A 217 3.99 -0.13 21.93
N ARG A 218 5.11 -0.72 21.53
CA ARG A 218 6.29 0.05 21.14
C ARG A 218 6.89 -0.43 19.83
N HIS A 219 7.44 0.48 19.06
CA HIS A 219 8.36 0.16 17.99
C HIS A 219 9.61 -0.54 18.52
N VAL A 220 10.28 -1.29 17.65
CA VAL A 220 11.57 -1.91 17.96
C VAL A 220 12.66 -1.12 17.24
N GLY A 221 13.57 -0.54 18.03
CA GLY A 221 14.73 0.19 17.53
C GLY A 221 14.48 1.66 17.20
N GLY A 222 15.42 2.25 16.46
CA GLY A 222 15.38 3.63 16.01
C GLY A 222 14.50 3.85 14.78
N GLU A 223 14.66 5.01 14.18
CA GLU A 223 14.14 5.27 12.83
C GLU A 223 14.76 4.30 11.82
N ILE A 224 13.97 3.92 10.82
CA ILE A 224 14.35 2.85 9.90
C ILE A 224 14.90 3.41 8.59
N TYR A 225 16.04 2.84 8.14
CA TYR A 225 16.75 3.26 6.92
C TYR A 225 17.16 2.08 6.03
N THR A 226 17.44 0.91 6.64
CA THR A 226 17.93 -0.25 5.89
C THR A 226 16.82 -1.20 5.52
N LEU A 227 17.04 -2.05 4.52
CA LEU A 227 16.08 -3.08 4.11
C LEU A 227 15.66 -3.98 5.29
N ASP A 228 16.61 -4.37 6.16
CA ASP A 228 16.30 -5.20 7.32
C ASP A 228 15.50 -4.45 8.39
N ASP A 229 15.69 -3.13 8.54
CA ASP A 229 14.87 -2.31 9.43
C ASP A 229 13.43 -2.23 8.93
N TYR A 230 13.22 -1.94 7.63
CA TYR A 230 11.89 -1.94 7.02
C TYR A 230 11.22 -3.31 7.14
N ARG A 231 11.94 -4.41 6.84
CA ARG A 231 11.42 -5.79 6.98
C ARG A 231 10.97 -6.09 8.41
N ARG A 232 11.75 -5.66 9.40
CA ARG A 232 11.45 -5.83 10.84
C ARG A 232 10.24 -4.99 11.23
N ARG A 233 10.13 -3.76 10.73
CA ARG A 233 9.00 -2.87 10.98
C ARG A 233 7.71 -3.45 10.40
N TYR A 234 7.70 -3.92 9.16
CA TYR A 234 6.54 -4.63 8.59
C TYR A 234 6.19 -5.90 9.37
N ALA A 235 7.18 -6.67 9.76
CA ALA A 235 6.95 -7.89 10.55
C ALA A 235 6.33 -7.58 11.91
N LEU A 236 6.76 -6.50 12.57
CA LEU A 236 6.16 -6.02 13.82
C LEU A 236 4.67 -5.72 13.65
N TYR A 237 4.30 -4.93 12.66
CA TYR A 237 2.90 -4.55 12.39
C TYR A 237 2.06 -5.77 12.00
N LYS A 238 2.55 -6.61 11.08
CA LYS A 238 1.87 -7.83 10.63
C LYS A 238 1.78 -8.92 11.70
N SER A 239 2.50 -8.81 12.79
CA SER A 239 2.36 -9.73 13.94
C SER A 239 1.09 -9.48 14.74
N ASP A 240 0.42 -8.33 14.56
CA ASP A 240 -0.86 -8.03 15.22
C ASP A 240 -1.95 -9.00 14.78
N ALA A 241 -2.66 -9.57 15.76
CA ALA A 241 -3.65 -10.62 15.49
C ALA A 241 -4.89 -10.11 14.75
N ASP A 242 -5.34 -8.88 15.07
CA ASP A 242 -6.52 -8.28 14.47
C ASP A 242 -6.23 -7.87 13.02
N LEU A 243 -5.04 -7.33 12.74
CA LEU A 243 -4.61 -7.00 11.38
C LEU A 243 -4.43 -8.25 10.52
N LYS A 244 -3.87 -9.35 11.07
CA LYS A 244 -3.79 -10.63 10.36
C LYS A 244 -5.16 -11.18 10.03
N ALA A 245 -6.10 -11.12 10.96
CA ALA A 245 -7.47 -11.56 10.72
C ALA A 245 -8.16 -10.75 9.61
N ALA A 246 -7.96 -9.43 9.59
CA ALA A 246 -8.48 -8.58 8.52
C ALA A 246 -7.90 -8.93 7.15
N HIS A 247 -6.58 -9.12 7.05
CA HIS A 247 -5.93 -9.54 5.81
C HIS A 247 -6.39 -10.91 5.32
N ALA A 248 -6.72 -11.82 6.24
CA ALA A 248 -7.25 -13.13 5.90
C ALA A 248 -8.73 -13.12 5.49
N SER A 249 -9.50 -12.06 5.77
CA SER A 249 -10.95 -12.02 5.60
C SER A 249 -11.45 -11.56 4.22
N ALA A 250 -10.67 -10.73 3.51
CA ALA A 250 -11.06 -10.12 2.23
C ALA A 250 -9.82 -9.76 1.40
N PRO A 251 -9.96 -9.57 0.07
CA PRO A 251 -8.86 -9.05 -0.75
C PRO A 251 -8.64 -7.55 -0.48
N PHE A 252 -7.37 -7.14 -0.52
CA PHE A 252 -6.95 -5.76 -0.32
C PHE A 252 -6.49 -5.12 -1.63
N TRP A 253 -6.90 -3.89 -1.84
CA TRP A 253 -6.22 -2.95 -2.73
C TRP A 253 -5.26 -2.13 -1.89
N MET A 254 -3.98 -2.47 -1.99
CA MET A 254 -2.92 -1.79 -1.24
C MET A 254 -2.45 -0.55 -1.97
N SER A 255 -2.24 0.53 -1.23
CA SER A 255 -1.47 1.68 -1.64
C SER A 255 -0.49 2.02 -0.53
N PHE A 256 0.56 2.76 -0.83
CA PHE A 256 1.41 3.37 0.18
C PHE A 256 1.15 4.88 0.21
N ASP A 257 1.48 5.52 1.33
CA ASP A 257 1.58 6.96 1.45
C ASP A 257 3.03 7.35 1.75
N ASP A 258 3.31 8.24 2.67
CA ASP A 258 4.66 8.68 2.96
C ASP A 258 5.39 7.76 3.95
N HIS A 259 4.76 7.39 5.04
CA HIS A 259 5.41 6.67 6.15
C HIS A 259 5.89 5.25 5.81
N GLU A 260 5.50 4.69 4.68
CA GLU A 260 6.11 3.47 4.17
C GLU A 260 7.55 3.69 3.73
N ILE A 261 7.97 4.94 3.51
CA ILE A 261 9.31 5.33 3.11
C ILE A 261 9.88 6.37 4.07
N ASP A 262 9.32 7.58 4.09
CA ASP A 262 9.73 8.70 4.92
C ASP A 262 8.66 9.79 4.95
N ASN A 263 8.45 10.41 6.12
CA ASN A 263 7.42 11.43 6.30
C ASN A 263 7.47 12.50 5.22
N ASN A 264 6.33 12.79 4.61
CA ASN A 264 6.09 13.82 3.59
C ASN A 264 7.05 13.78 2.38
N TRP A 265 7.67 12.66 2.04
CA TRP A 265 8.53 12.58 0.87
C TRP A 265 7.77 12.90 -0.44
N ALA A 266 8.48 13.50 -1.39
CA ALA A 266 7.97 13.91 -2.69
C ALA A 266 8.96 13.51 -3.79
N ALA A 267 8.61 12.53 -4.61
CA ALA A 267 9.48 12.04 -5.69
C ALA A 267 10.91 11.71 -5.19
N ASP A 268 11.89 12.53 -5.52
CA ASP A 268 13.30 12.32 -5.16
C ASP A 268 13.75 13.09 -3.91
N PHE A 269 12.80 13.73 -3.20
CA PHE A 269 13.07 14.60 -2.06
C PHE A 269 12.42 14.06 -0.79
N ASP A 270 13.15 14.09 0.32
CA ASP A 270 12.63 13.95 1.67
C ASP A 270 12.52 15.32 2.36
N GLN A 271 11.87 15.36 3.51
CA GLN A 271 11.74 16.61 4.28
C GLN A 271 13.02 17.03 4.99
N ASP A 272 14.00 16.13 5.15
CA ASP A 272 15.24 16.34 5.89
C ASP A 272 16.36 16.95 5.00
N GLY A 273 16.11 17.09 3.71
CA GLY A 273 17.06 17.62 2.75
C GLY A 273 18.20 16.67 2.45
N THR A 274 17.96 15.37 2.56
CA THR A 274 18.90 14.33 2.15
C THR A 274 19.20 14.46 0.66
N ALA A 275 20.45 14.29 0.26
CA ALA A 275 20.80 14.31 -1.16
C ALA A 275 19.99 13.26 -1.94
N PRO A 276 19.36 13.61 -3.08
CA PRO A 276 18.44 12.73 -3.81
C PRO A 276 19.01 11.35 -4.13
N GLU A 277 20.31 11.27 -4.44
CA GLU A 277 20.99 10.01 -4.70
C GLU A 277 21.13 9.13 -3.45
N VAL A 278 21.16 9.70 -2.24
CA VAL A 278 21.16 8.96 -0.97
C VAL A 278 19.73 8.55 -0.61
N PHE A 279 18.78 9.45 -0.74
CA PHE A 279 17.37 9.16 -0.50
C PHE A 279 16.85 8.05 -1.44
N ALA A 280 17.34 8.00 -2.69
CA ALA A 280 16.98 6.94 -3.64
C ALA A 280 17.33 5.53 -3.12
N PHE A 281 18.37 5.36 -2.31
CA PHE A 281 18.67 4.06 -1.67
C PHE A 281 17.67 3.72 -0.57
N ARG A 282 17.32 4.68 0.31
CA ARG A 282 16.28 4.49 1.33
C ARG A 282 14.97 4.07 0.67
N ARG A 283 14.57 4.80 -0.38
CA ARG A 283 13.36 4.52 -1.14
C ARG A 283 13.37 3.14 -1.79
N ALA A 284 14.49 2.70 -2.35
CA ALA A 284 14.62 1.36 -2.95
C ALA A 284 14.45 0.24 -1.90
N MET A 285 15.05 0.40 -0.72
CA MET A 285 14.94 -0.57 0.37
C MET A 285 13.52 -0.63 0.94
N ALA A 286 12.91 0.54 1.12
CA ALA A 286 11.53 0.67 1.61
C ALA A 286 10.53 0.03 0.64
N MET A 287 10.61 0.33 -0.66
CA MET A 287 9.73 -0.24 -1.68
C MET A 287 9.91 -1.75 -1.84
N GLN A 288 11.14 -2.27 -1.74
CA GLN A 288 11.36 -3.70 -1.73
C GLN A 288 10.68 -4.35 -0.52
N ALA A 289 10.87 -3.81 0.68
CA ALA A 289 10.22 -4.32 1.88
C ALA A 289 8.70 -4.23 1.79
N TYR A 290 8.16 -3.14 1.22
CA TYR A 290 6.72 -3.01 0.97
C TYR A 290 6.20 -4.14 0.08
N TYR A 291 6.82 -4.36 -1.08
CA TYR A 291 6.44 -5.46 -1.98
C TYR A 291 6.50 -6.81 -1.28
N GLU A 292 7.58 -7.09 -0.54
CA GLU A 292 7.76 -8.35 0.19
C GLU A 292 6.65 -8.63 1.22
N HIS A 293 5.93 -7.59 1.69
CA HIS A 293 4.93 -7.73 2.74
C HIS A 293 3.48 -7.49 2.28
N MET A 294 3.27 -7.05 1.04
CA MET A 294 1.94 -6.74 0.52
C MET A 294 1.50 -7.72 -0.56
N PRO A 295 0.20 -8.06 -0.65
CA PRO A 295 -0.36 -8.98 -1.65
C PRO A 295 -0.50 -8.31 -3.03
N LEU A 296 0.61 -7.91 -3.61
CA LEU A 296 0.69 -7.17 -4.86
C LEU A 296 1.01 -8.09 -6.05
N ARG A 297 0.54 -7.69 -7.23
CA ARG A 297 0.93 -8.33 -8.47
C ARG A 297 2.39 -8.09 -8.80
N ARG A 298 2.97 -8.98 -9.59
CA ARG A 298 4.36 -8.86 -10.06
C ARG A 298 4.61 -7.59 -10.87
N THR A 299 3.58 -7.03 -11.50
CA THR A 299 3.67 -5.74 -12.20
C THR A 299 4.02 -4.57 -11.28
N SER A 300 3.79 -4.72 -9.97
CA SER A 300 4.19 -3.75 -8.93
C SER A 300 5.53 -4.08 -8.28
N MET A 301 6.27 -5.10 -8.76
CA MET A 301 7.61 -5.40 -8.24
C MET A 301 8.53 -4.19 -8.45
N PRO A 302 9.20 -3.69 -7.39
CA PRO A 302 10.03 -2.49 -7.49
C PRO A 302 11.20 -2.67 -8.46
N GLN A 303 11.55 -1.56 -9.11
CA GLN A 303 12.76 -1.44 -9.92
C GLN A 303 13.60 -0.30 -9.32
N GLY A 304 14.50 -0.66 -8.40
CA GLY A 304 15.18 0.33 -7.55
C GLY A 304 14.16 1.08 -6.67
N GLY A 305 14.24 2.39 -6.65
CA GLY A 305 13.33 3.26 -5.88
C GLY A 305 12.00 3.58 -6.57
N HIS A 306 11.56 2.76 -7.52
CA HIS A 306 10.29 2.96 -8.24
C HIS A 306 9.47 1.67 -8.28
N MET A 307 8.15 1.81 -8.11
CA MET A 307 7.20 0.71 -8.32
C MET A 307 5.89 1.24 -8.91
N ARG A 308 5.23 0.44 -9.74
CA ARG A 308 3.95 0.84 -10.32
C ARG A 308 2.82 0.59 -9.34
N MET A 309 2.25 1.65 -8.76
CA MET A 309 1.17 1.54 -7.79
C MET A 309 -0.17 2.03 -8.32
N TYR A 310 -0.23 3.03 -9.20
CA TYR A 310 -1.50 3.46 -9.76
C TYR A 310 -2.05 2.42 -10.75
N ARG A 311 -3.30 2.07 -10.56
CA ARG A 311 -3.99 1.01 -11.30
C ARG A 311 -5.50 1.17 -11.26
N GLU A 312 -6.17 0.43 -12.11
CA GLU A 312 -7.62 0.43 -12.29
C GLU A 312 -8.19 -0.95 -11.99
N ALA A 313 -9.37 -1.00 -11.39
CA ALA A 313 -10.13 -2.23 -11.18
C ALA A 313 -11.63 -1.96 -11.37
N ARG A 314 -12.28 -2.86 -12.11
CA ARG A 314 -13.69 -2.72 -12.44
C ARG A 314 -14.54 -3.74 -11.70
N TYR A 315 -15.60 -3.30 -11.03
CA TYR A 315 -16.56 -4.12 -10.32
C TYR A 315 -17.90 -4.17 -11.08
N GLY A 316 -17.97 -5.05 -12.09
CA GLY A 316 -19.15 -5.19 -12.95
C GLY A 316 -19.52 -3.91 -13.69
N ASP A 317 -20.81 -3.55 -13.70
CA ASP A 317 -21.33 -2.28 -14.18
C ASP A 317 -21.48 -1.22 -13.08
N LEU A 318 -21.14 -1.60 -11.83
CA LEU A 318 -21.40 -0.76 -10.66
C LEU A 318 -20.29 0.26 -10.42
N LEU A 319 -19.03 -0.16 -10.42
CA LEU A 319 -17.92 0.68 -10.02
C LEU A 319 -16.73 0.51 -10.96
N ASN A 320 -16.11 1.63 -11.32
CA ASN A 320 -14.74 1.68 -11.79
C ASN A 320 -13.88 2.38 -10.74
N ALA A 321 -12.82 1.73 -10.26
CA ALA A 321 -11.96 2.23 -9.22
C ALA A 321 -10.56 2.55 -9.76
N PHE A 322 -10.09 3.75 -9.49
CA PHE A 322 -8.77 4.25 -9.83
C PHE A 322 -7.96 4.42 -8.54
N VAL A 323 -7.02 3.53 -8.30
CA VAL A 323 -6.05 3.66 -7.21
C VAL A 323 -4.91 4.54 -7.70
N LEU A 324 -4.65 5.66 -7.02
CA LEU A 324 -3.60 6.59 -7.40
C LEU A 324 -2.35 6.42 -6.57
N ASP A 325 -1.28 7.05 -7.05
CA ASP A 325 -0.01 7.24 -6.36
C ASP A 325 0.28 8.74 -6.32
N THR A 326 0.18 9.32 -5.17
CA THR A 326 0.36 10.75 -4.96
C THR A 326 1.70 11.10 -4.33
N ARG A 327 2.67 10.16 -4.27
CA ARG A 327 4.01 10.38 -3.71
C ARG A 327 5.11 10.31 -4.76
N GLN A 328 5.18 9.27 -5.58
CA GLN A 328 6.30 9.04 -6.50
C GLN A 328 6.45 10.08 -7.61
N TYR A 329 5.37 10.74 -7.98
CA TYR A 329 5.31 11.58 -9.20
C TYR A 329 5.01 13.05 -8.92
N ARG A 330 4.89 13.42 -7.63
CA ARG A 330 4.55 14.79 -7.25
C ARG A 330 5.73 15.74 -7.38
N ALA A 331 5.43 16.99 -7.67
CA ALA A 331 6.38 18.08 -7.43
C ALA A 331 6.59 18.24 -5.93
N ASP A 332 7.79 18.61 -5.51
CA ASP A 332 8.12 18.90 -4.11
C ASP A 332 7.11 19.87 -3.49
N GLN A 333 6.84 19.75 -2.19
CA GLN A 333 5.86 20.57 -1.48
C GLN A 333 6.28 22.04 -1.44
N LEU A 334 5.29 22.91 -1.33
CA LEU A 334 5.55 24.33 -1.14
C LEU A 334 5.86 24.62 0.35
N TYR A 335 6.68 25.63 0.56
CA TYR A 335 6.97 26.20 1.89
C TYR A 335 7.46 25.16 2.91
N GLY A 336 8.17 24.14 2.44
CA GLY A 336 8.68 23.05 3.28
C GLY A 336 7.55 22.25 3.93
N ASP A 337 6.52 21.88 3.15
CA ASP A 337 5.34 21.08 3.53
C ASP A 337 4.49 21.60 4.71
N THR A 338 4.70 22.84 5.11
CA THR A 338 4.03 23.44 6.27
C THR A 338 2.58 23.86 6.00
N LEU A 339 1.87 24.25 7.07
CA LEU A 339 0.61 24.96 6.95
C LEU A 339 0.87 26.39 6.49
N ALA A 340 0.36 26.78 5.33
CA ALA A 340 0.56 28.10 4.74
C ALA A 340 -0.71 28.61 4.04
N PRO A 341 -0.83 29.95 3.84
CA PRO A 341 -1.82 30.51 2.94
C PRO A 341 -1.57 30.09 1.50
N LEU A 342 -2.63 30.07 0.68
CA LEU A 342 -2.49 29.86 -0.75
C LEU A 342 -1.85 31.09 -1.40
N GLY A 343 -0.53 31.00 -1.70
CA GLY A 343 0.17 32.00 -2.52
C GLY A 343 0.03 31.69 -4.02
N PRO A 344 0.52 32.59 -4.90
CA PRO A 344 0.49 32.38 -6.34
C PRO A 344 1.15 31.07 -6.79
N GLU A 345 2.14 30.58 -6.05
CA GLU A 345 2.90 29.35 -6.31
C GLU A 345 2.01 28.10 -6.24
N ALA A 346 0.98 28.10 -5.38
CA ALA A 346 0.02 26.99 -5.28
C ALA A 346 -0.81 26.83 -6.57
N PHE A 347 -0.97 27.91 -7.32
CA PHE A 347 -1.70 27.96 -8.60
C PHE A 347 -0.78 27.78 -9.82
N ALA A 348 0.52 27.66 -9.63
CA ALA A 348 1.46 27.34 -10.71
C ALA A 348 1.23 25.92 -11.25
N GLU A 349 1.75 25.63 -12.44
CA GLU A 349 1.68 24.31 -13.08
C GLU A 349 2.56 23.30 -12.34
N ARG A 350 2.01 22.77 -11.27
CA ARG A 350 2.57 21.72 -10.42
C ARG A 350 1.63 20.53 -10.40
N SER A 351 2.16 19.33 -10.30
CA SER A 351 1.35 18.12 -10.25
C SER A 351 1.60 17.32 -8.99
N ILE A 352 0.55 16.75 -8.43
CA ILE A 352 0.63 15.76 -7.35
C ILE A 352 0.68 14.32 -7.89
N MET A 353 0.32 14.11 -9.15
CA MET A 353 0.21 12.79 -9.78
C MET A 353 1.23 12.57 -10.89
N GLY A 354 1.87 13.65 -11.39
CA GLY A 354 2.64 13.59 -12.63
C GLY A 354 1.77 13.49 -13.89
N ALA A 355 2.26 14.00 -15.02
CA ALA A 355 1.50 14.13 -16.24
C ALA A 355 0.97 12.78 -16.81
N ALA A 356 1.75 11.72 -16.69
CA ALA A 356 1.37 10.42 -17.23
C ALA A 356 0.19 9.81 -16.48
N GLN A 357 0.20 9.85 -15.14
CA GLN A 357 -0.88 9.34 -14.32
C GLN A 357 -2.13 10.24 -14.42
N GLU A 358 -1.94 11.56 -14.49
CA GLU A 358 -3.03 12.52 -14.70
C GLU A 358 -3.77 12.22 -16.01
N LYS A 359 -3.04 12.04 -17.10
CA LYS A 359 -3.65 11.67 -18.39
C LYS A 359 -4.39 10.34 -18.33
N TRP A 360 -3.76 9.32 -17.72
CA TRP A 360 -4.36 7.99 -17.55
C TRP A 360 -5.68 8.06 -16.77
N LEU A 361 -5.71 8.81 -15.67
CA LEU A 361 -6.92 8.99 -14.86
C LEU A 361 -8.03 9.68 -15.65
N TYR A 362 -7.71 10.77 -16.36
CA TYR A 362 -8.71 11.53 -17.10
C TYR A 362 -9.24 10.76 -18.30
N ASP A 363 -8.42 9.97 -18.98
CA ASP A 363 -8.88 9.09 -20.05
C ASP A 363 -9.78 7.98 -19.50
N GLY A 364 -9.40 7.39 -18.35
CA GLY A 364 -10.20 6.37 -17.69
C GLY A 364 -11.57 6.89 -17.21
N LEU A 365 -11.59 8.04 -16.55
CA LEU A 365 -12.85 8.70 -16.14
C LEU A 365 -13.74 9.02 -17.32
N GLY A 366 -13.17 9.56 -18.42
CA GLY A 366 -13.91 9.94 -19.61
C GLY A 366 -14.45 8.78 -20.43
N SER A 367 -13.87 7.58 -20.29
CA SER A 367 -14.31 6.35 -20.97
C SER A 367 -15.13 5.42 -20.09
N SER A 368 -15.26 5.74 -18.79
CA SER A 368 -16.02 4.90 -17.86
C SER A 368 -17.51 4.90 -18.16
N ASP A 369 -18.09 3.71 -18.26
CA ASP A 369 -19.53 3.46 -18.45
C ASP A 369 -20.18 2.85 -17.19
N THR A 370 -19.48 2.85 -16.04
CA THR A 370 -19.99 2.35 -14.77
C THR A 370 -20.89 3.37 -14.08
N ARG A 371 -21.74 2.89 -13.18
CA ARG A 371 -22.66 3.76 -12.42
C ARG A 371 -21.94 4.66 -11.43
N TRP A 372 -20.77 4.25 -10.93
CA TRP A 372 -19.91 5.00 -10.02
C TRP A 372 -18.44 4.93 -10.45
N ASN A 373 -17.71 5.96 -10.16
CA ASN A 373 -16.26 6.01 -10.27
C ASN A 373 -15.69 6.29 -8.87
N LEU A 374 -14.72 5.51 -8.45
CA LEU A 374 -13.99 5.69 -7.19
C LEU A 374 -12.58 6.17 -7.50
N ILE A 375 -12.21 7.32 -6.99
CA ILE A 375 -10.82 7.77 -6.94
C ILE A 375 -10.30 7.47 -5.53
N ALA A 376 -9.42 6.49 -5.42
CA ALA A 376 -8.89 5.96 -4.18
C ALA A 376 -7.42 6.35 -4.06
N HIS A 377 -7.07 7.22 -3.12
CA HIS A 377 -5.71 7.71 -2.99
C HIS A 377 -5.35 8.13 -1.55
N GLN A 378 -4.21 8.79 -1.37
CA GLN A 378 -3.60 9.00 -0.07
C GLN A 378 -4.08 10.31 0.56
N VAL A 379 -3.92 11.43 -0.10
CA VAL A 379 -4.01 12.78 0.48
C VAL A 379 -5.31 13.50 0.14
N MET A 380 -5.78 14.37 1.03
CA MET A 380 -7.11 14.99 0.96
C MET A 380 -7.25 16.02 -0.17
N VAL A 381 -8.34 15.93 -0.94
CA VAL A 381 -8.67 16.85 -2.05
C VAL A 381 -9.36 18.15 -1.57
N MET A 382 -10.06 18.09 -0.43
CA MET A 382 -10.75 19.25 0.12
C MET A 382 -9.78 20.38 0.49
N ASN A 383 -10.13 21.63 0.16
CA ASN A 383 -9.41 22.82 0.65
C ASN A 383 -9.88 23.17 2.07
N LEU A 384 -9.42 22.42 3.04
CA LEU A 384 -9.82 22.62 4.42
C LEU A 384 -8.98 23.71 5.08
N ASP A 385 -9.63 24.80 5.52
CA ASP A 385 -8.97 25.84 6.32
C ASP A 385 -8.58 25.28 7.69
N GLN A 386 -7.29 25.06 7.89
CA GLN A 386 -6.73 24.44 9.09
C GLN A 386 -6.90 25.29 10.36
N ARG A 387 -7.14 26.61 10.25
CA ARG A 387 -7.43 27.47 11.41
C ARG A 387 -8.71 27.05 12.11
N LYS A 388 -9.71 26.58 11.37
CA LYS A 388 -10.98 26.07 11.90
C LYS A 388 -10.83 24.74 12.64
N VAL A 389 -9.82 23.96 12.26
CA VAL A 389 -9.59 22.59 12.74
C VAL A 389 -8.51 22.51 13.80
N LEU A 390 -7.46 23.31 13.64
CA LEU A 390 -6.30 23.40 14.53
C LEU A 390 -6.07 24.87 14.97
N PRO A 391 -6.96 25.45 15.77
CA PRO A 391 -6.82 26.85 16.16
C PRO A 391 -5.54 27.02 16.99
N LYS A 392 -4.55 27.73 16.44
CA LYS A 392 -3.35 28.16 17.16
C LYS A 392 -3.57 29.56 17.67
N LYS A 393 -3.29 29.82 18.95
CA LYS A 393 -3.25 31.19 19.51
C LYS A 393 -2.19 32.01 18.75
N GLY A 394 -2.61 33.14 18.16
CA GLY A 394 -1.68 34.08 17.50
C GLY A 394 -1.43 33.86 16.02
N THR A 395 -2.19 33.04 15.32
CA THR A 395 -2.13 32.95 13.85
C THR A 395 -2.88 34.14 13.22
N ASN A 396 -2.35 34.68 12.11
CA ASN A 396 -3.00 35.69 11.26
C ASN A 396 -4.42 35.24 10.89
N ASP A 397 -5.30 36.21 10.63
CA ASP A 397 -6.70 35.96 10.19
C ASP A 397 -6.79 35.26 8.81
N GLN A 398 -5.67 35.08 8.11
CA GLN A 398 -5.60 34.47 6.79
C GLN A 398 -5.76 32.95 6.87
N ALA A 399 -6.60 32.37 6.00
CA ALA A 399 -6.79 30.92 5.88
C ALA A 399 -5.46 30.21 5.59
N THR A 400 -5.23 29.07 6.23
CA THR A 400 -4.03 28.25 6.04
C THR A 400 -4.40 26.82 5.66
N TYR A 401 -3.63 26.24 4.78
CA TYR A 401 -3.85 24.91 4.19
C TYR A 401 -2.59 24.06 4.31
N SER A 402 -2.74 22.77 4.35
CA SER A 402 -1.59 21.85 4.30
C SER A 402 -1.02 21.81 2.88
N MET A 403 0.27 22.10 2.76
CA MET A 403 0.97 22.07 1.47
C MET A 403 1.33 20.65 1.02
N ASP A 404 1.26 19.69 1.91
CA ASP A 404 1.38 18.27 1.57
C ASP A 404 0.12 17.69 0.90
N GLN A 405 -1.03 18.33 1.08
CA GLN A 405 -2.31 17.96 0.51
C GLN A 405 -2.54 18.66 -0.86
N TRP A 406 -3.67 18.37 -1.51
CA TRP A 406 -4.03 19.00 -2.79
C TRP A 406 -4.04 20.52 -2.83
N PRO A 407 -4.29 21.25 -1.73
CA PRO A 407 -4.12 22.71 -1.72
C PRO A 407 -2.72 23.19 -2.13
N GLY A 408 -1.67 22.40 -1.91
CA GLY A 408 -0.32 22.69 -2.43
C GLY A 408 -0.19 22.59 -3.96
N TYR A 409 -1.23 22.11 -4.67
CA TYR A 409 -1.24 21.78 -6.10
C TYR A 409 -2.53 22.23 -6.79
N MET A 410 -2.94 23.48 -6.58
CA MET A 410 -4.26 24.01 -6.99
C MET A 410 -4.52 23.92 -8.49
N ALA A 411 -3.51 24.09 -9.35
CA ALA A 411 -3.68 23.93 -10.79
C ALA A 411 -4.07 22.48 -11.14
N ASN A 412 -3.43 21.50 -10.54
CA ASN A 412 -3.75 20.08 -10.74
C ASN A 412 -5.14 19.72 -10.14
N ARG A 413 -5.47 20.25 -8.94
CA ARG A 413 -6.79 20.09 -8.32
C ARG A 413 -7.91 20.62 -9.24
N ARG A 414 -7.74 21.81 -9.78
CA ARG A 414 -8.71 22.41 -10.73
C ARG A 414 -8.91 21.54 -11.97
N ARG A 415 -7.82 21.03 -12.55
CA ARG A 415 -7.91 20.12 -13.71
C ARG A 415 -8.65 18.82 -13.37
N LEU A 416 -8.43 18.25 -12.19
CA LEU A 416 -9.16 17.06 -11.73
C LEU A 416 -10.66 17.35 -11.63
N LEU A 417 -11.05 18.40 -10.91
CA LEU A 417 -12.46 18.74 -10.71
C LEU A 417 -13.14 19.16 -12.02
N ASP A 418 -12.44 19.88 -12.89
CA ASP A 418 -12.89 20.19 -14.25
C ASP A 418 -13.12 18.93 -15.10
N CYS A 419 -12.24 17.94 -14.95
CA CYS A 419 -12.41 16.66 -15.65
C CYS A 419 -13.66 15.92 -15.15
N ILE A 420 -13.84 15.89 -13.83
CA ILE A 420 -15.01 15.26 -13.19
C ILE A 420 -16.30 15.95 -13.65
N ASP A 421 -16.36 17.27 -13.59
CA ASP A 421 -17.53 18.06 -13.99
C ASP A 421 -17.90 17.85 -15.47
N LYS A 422 -16.90 17.88 -16.35
CA LYS A 422 -17.11 17.82 -17.81
C LYS A 422 -17.33 16.40 -18.36
N ARG A 423 -16.82 15.36 -17.68
CA ARG A 423 -16.80 13.98 -18.21
C ARG A 423 -17.60 12.98 -17.39
N CYS A 424 -17.99 13.33 -16.16
CA CYS A 424 -18.70 12.44 -15.25
C CYS A 424 -20.04 13.05 -14.85
N SER A 425 -21.07 12.22 -14.69
CA SER A 425 -22.44 12.68 -14.37
C SER A 425 -22.66 12.79 -12.85
N GLY A 426 -21.73 13.40 -12.08
CA GLY A 426 -21.85 13.53 -10.63
C GLY A 426 -21.74 12.20 -9.87
N ASN A 427 -21.10 11.21 -10.47
CA ASN A 427 -20.99 9.84 -9.96
C ASN A 427 -19.58 9.47 -9.50
N VAL A 428 -18.78 10.46 -9.08
CA VAL A 428 -17.42 10.26 -8.61
C VAL A 428 -17.36 10.37 -7.09
N VAL A 429 -16.74 9.38 -6.46
CA VAL A 429 -16.45 9.38 -5.03
C VAL A 429 -14.94 9.38 -4.83
N ASN A 430 -14.44 10.27 -3.98
CA ASN A 430 -13.05 10.26 -3.54
C ASN A 430 -12.95 9.65 -2.13
N VAL A 431 -11.97 8.78 -1.90
CA VAL A 431 -11.60 8.26 -0.59
C VAL A 431 -10.10 8.47 -0.35
N THR A 432 -9.77 9.03 0.79
CA THR A 432 -8.39 9.44 1.13
C THR A 432 -8.04 9.15 2.58
N GLY A 433 -6.76 9.27 2.92
CA GLY A 433 -6.19 9.10 4.25
C GLY A 433 -5.41 10.31 4.76
N ASP A 434 -4.21 10.08 5.30
CA ASP A 434 -3.18 11.04 5.70
C ASP A 434 -3.61 12.06 6.79
N ALA A 435 -4.74 12.71 6.60
CA ALA A 435 -5.20 13.80 7.49
C ALA A 435 -5.48 13.40 8.95
N HIS A 436 -5.41 12.09 9.28
CA HIS A 436 -5.66 11.52 10.62
C HIS A 436 -6.98 11.98 11.26
N ARG A 437 -7.98 12.28 10.43
CA ARG A 437 -9.32 12.73 10.83
C ARG A 437 -10.35 12.26 9.81
N HIS A 438 -11.59 12.23 10.25
CA HIS A 438 -12.72 11.92 9.37
C HIS A 438 -13.37 13.22 8.87
N TYR A 439 -13.38 13.35 7.55
CA TYR A 439 -14.09 14.42 6.86
C TYR A 439 -15.03 13.80 5.82
N ALA A 440 -16.19 14.40 5.64
CA ALA A 440 -17.12 14.05 4.57
C ALA A 440 -17.80 15.32 4.08
N GLY A 441 -17.90 15.49 2.77
CA GLY A 441 -18.50 16.67 2.16
C GLY A 441 -18.36 16.60 0.65
N ASP A 442 -18.95 17.55 -0.04
CA ASP A 442 -18.86 17.71 -1.47
C ASP A 442 -17.53 18.41 -1.85
N LEU A 443 -16.98 18.02 -2.99
CA LEU A 443 -15.81 18.68 -3.58
C LEU A 443 -16.28 19.76 -4.53
N VAL A 444 -15.96 21.00 -4.21
CA VAL A 444 -16.29 22.16 -5.04
C VAL A 444 -15.01 22.79 -5.59
N GLN A 445 -15.12 23.50 -6.72
CA GLN A 445 -13.96 24.16 -7.35
C GLN A 445 -13.41 25.29 -6.47
N ASP A 446 -14.29 26.05 -5.87
CA ASP A 446 -13.95 27.18 -5.01
C ASP A 446 -14.84 27.13 -3.76
N GLU A 447 -14.26 26.74 -2.65
CA GLU A 447 -14.94 26.65 -1.34
C GLU A 447 -15.31 28.02 -0.75
N HIS A 448 -14.87 29.11 -1.38
CA HIS A 448 -15.20 30.47 -0.99
C HIS A 448 -16.22 31.15 -1.92
N ALA A 449 -16.66 30.45 -2.96
CA ALA A 449 -17.70 30.96 -3.84
C ALA A 449 -19.05 31.06 -3.08
N PRO A 450 -19.86 32.07 -3.37
CA PRO A 450 -21.19 32.15 -2.79
C PRO A 450 -22.03 30.90 -3.12
N GLY A 451 -22.56 30.23 -2.11
CA GLY A 451 -23.35 29.00 -2.27
C GLY A 451 -22.53 27.71 -2.36
N ALA A 452 -21.26 27.73 -1.97
CA ALA A 452 -20.37 26.56 -1.89
C ALA A 452 -20.49 25.80 -0.55
N ASP A 453 -21.56 25.99 0.23
CA ASP A 453 -21.79 25.34 1.55
C ASP A 453 -22.23 23.86 1.42
#